data_4bd09f9ab32f0b71078a42cbc04cb5dd
#
_entry.id   4bd09f9ab32f0b71078a42cbc04cb5dd
#
_cell.length_a   1.000
_cell.length_b   1.000
_cell.length_c   1.000
_cell.angle_alpha   90.00
_cell.angle_beta   90.00
_cell.angle_gamma   90.00
#
_symmetry.space_group_name_H-M   'P 1'
#
loop_
_entity.id
_entity.type
_entity.pdbx_description
1 polymer ?
#
loop_
_entity_poly.entity_id
_entity_poly.type
_entity_poly.pdbx_seq_one_letter_code
_entity_poly.pdbx_strand_id
1 'polypeptide(L)'
;TFLNGYARKAHPYDFRNVRYLLAGAEKVQQATADTWARKFGVHITEAYGVTECAPAICANTKADNRFGSVGRLLPGIEWKLEAIDGVADAGRLFVRGPNVMKGYLNADANEAFQALGGWYDTGDIIHVDTDGYFWVRGRAKRFAKVSGEMVSLTAVEDALAGAFPQHGE
;
A
#
# COMPACT_ATOMS: atom_id res chain seq x y z
N THR A 1 -11.12 6.74 -8.24
CA THR A 1 -9.67 7.03 -8.38
C THR A 1 -9.39 7.85 -9.64
N PHE A 2 -8.28 8.56 -9.68
CA PHE A 2 -7.85 9.35 -10.86
C PHE A 2 -7.71 8.47 -12.11
N LEU A 3 -7.21 7.24 -11.96
CA LEU A 3 -7.03 6.29 -13.05
C LEU A 3 -8.34 5.97 -13.79
N ASN A 4 -9.45 5.83 -13.06
CA ASN A 4 -10.77 5.62 -13.68
C ASN A 4 -11.24 6.86 -14.44
N GLY A 5 -10.95 8.06 -13.93
CA GLY A 5 -11.26 9.33 -14.60
C GLY A 5 -10.53 9.45 -15.94
N TYR A 6 -9.23 9.16 -15.95
CA TYR A 6 -8.43 9.13 -17.18
C TYR A 6 -8.92 8.04 -18.13
N ALA A 7 -9.14 6.82 -17.64
CA ALA A 7 -9.59 5.71 -18.48
C ALA A 7 -10.90 6.00 -19.23
N ARG A 8 -11.80 6.79 -18.64
CA ARG A 8 -13.05 7.19 -19.28
C ARG A 8 -12.88 8.24 -20.36
N LYS A 9 -12.01 9.23 -20.15
CA LYS A 9 -11.93 10.44 -20.98
C LYS A 9 -10.79 10.44 -22.01
N ALA A 10 -9.66 9.80 -21.69
CA ALA A 10 -8.47 9.85 -22.52
C ALA A 10 -8.58 8.97 -23.77
N HIS A 11 -7.95 9.41 -24.85
CA HIS A 11 -7.76 8.60 -26.06
C HIS A 11 -6.57 7.64 -25.85
N PRO A 12 -6.57 6.42 -26.42
CA PRO A 12 -5.44 5.48 -26.29
C PRO A 12 -4.08 6.07 -26.66
N TYR A 13 -4.06 6.96 -27.66
CA TYR A 13 -2.85 7.61 -28.14
C TYR A 13 -2.21 8.58 -27.12
N ASP A 14 -2.97 9.08 -26.15
CA ASP A 14 -2.47 10.03 -25.14
C ASP A 14 -1.39 9.40 -24.25
N PHE A 15 -1.48 8.08 -24.02
CA PHE A 15 -0.55 7.33 -23.16
C PHE A 15 0.49 6.51 -23.93
N ARG A 16 0.61 6.67 -25.27
CA ARG A 16 1.53 5.88 -26.11
C ARG A 16 3.00 5.93 -25.70
N ASN A 17 3.42 7.01 -25.04
CA ASN A 17 4.80 7.21 -24.60
C ASN A 17 5.01 6.94 -23.10
N VAL A 18 3.96 6.51 -22.38
CA VAL A 18 4.07 6.20 -20.96
C VAL A 18 4.88 4.93 -20.79
N ARG A 19 6.00 5.03 -20.08
CA ARG A 19 6.88 3.90 -19.78
C ARG A 19 6.52 3.22 -18.47
N TYR A 20 6.14 4.01 -17.49
CA TYR A 20 5.81 3.55 -16.13
C TYR A 20 4.52 4.24 -15.69
N LEU A 21 3.62 3.46 -15.12
CA LEU A 21 2.42 3.95 -14.46
C LEU A 21 2.41 3.35 -13.06
N LEU A 22 2.83 4.16 -12.08
CA LEU A 22 2.85 3.79 -10.67
C LEU A 22 1.55 4.25 -10.01
N ALA A 23 0.93 3.35 -9.27
CA ALA A 23 -0.21 3.65 -8.42
C ALA A 23 0.12 3.36 -6.96
N GLY A 24 -0.23 4.28 -6.10
CA GLY A 24 -0.03 4.16 -4.66
C GLY A 24 -1.13 4.89 -3.89
N ALA A 25 -1.06 4.86 -2.56
CA ALA A 25 -2.01 5.41 -1.61
C ALA A 25 -3.37 4.67 -1.53
N GLU A 26 -3.83 4.05 -2.62
CA GLU A 26 -5.06 3.26 -2.68
C GLU A 26 -4.79 1.95 -3.42
N LYS A 27 -5.55 0.90 -3.03
CA LYS A 27 -5.53 -0.39 -3.72
C LYS A 27 -6.09 -0.25 -5.14
N VAL A 28 -5.38 -0.75 -6.12
CA VAL A 28 -5.85 -0.78 -7.51
C VAL A 28 -6.88 -1.89 -7.68
N GLN A 29 -8.07 -1.53 -8.17
CA GLN A 29 -9.10 -2.50 -8.49
C GLN A 29 -8.73 -3.26 -9.79
N GLN A 30 -9.02 -4.57 -9.84
CA GLN A 30 -8.73 -5.41 -11.01
C GLN A 30 -9.37 -4.83 -12.29
N ALA A 31 -10.62 -4.40 -12.22
CA ALA A 31 -11.32 -3.79 -13.36
C ALA A 31 -10.62 -2.55 -13.90
N THR A 32 -9.99 -1.74 -13.03
CA THR A 32 -9.18 -0.59 -13.43
C THR A 32 -7.91 -1.03 -14.14
N ALA A 33 -7.19 -2.01 -13.57
CA ALA A 33 -5.98 -2.55 -14.19
C ALA A 33 -6.25 -3.17 -15.56
N ASP A 34 -7.33 -3.95 -15.70
CA ASP A 34 -7.76 -4.56 -16.97
C ASP A 34 -8.14 -3.50 -18.02
N THR A 35 -8.79 -2.42 -17.58
CA THR A 35 -9.15 -1.33 -18.47
C THR A 35 -7.92 -0.63 -19.03
N TRP A 36 -6.93 -0.34 -18.18
CA TRP A 36 -5.69 0.28 -18.60
C TRP A 36 -4.87 -0.62 -19.54
N ALA A 37 -4.75 -1.90 -19.19
CA ALA A 37 -4.07 -2.88 -20.05
C ALA A 37 -4.73 -2.99 -21.44
N ARG A 38 -6.07 -3.11 -21.49
CA ARG A 38 -6.81 -3.27 -22.75
C ARG A 38 -6.88 -2.00 -23.58
N LYS A 39 -7.15 -0.84 -22.94
CA LYS A 39 -7.37 0.42 -23.68
C LYS A 39 -6.09 1.10 -24.08
N PHE A 40 -5.06 1.08 -23.24
CA PHE A 40 -3.82 1.85 -23.44
C PHE A 40 -2.58 0.99 -23.63
N GLY A 41 -2.67 -0.33 -23.42
CA GLY A 41 -1.50 -1.21 -23.43
C GLY A 41 -0.53 -0.93 -22.26
N VAL A 42 -1.01 -0.27 -21.20
CA VAL A 42 -0.21 0.14 -20.04
C VAL A 42 -0.60 -0.70 -18.84
N HIS A 43 0.39 -1.39 -18.26
CA HIS A 43 0.21 -2.12 -17.01
C HIS A 43 0.49 -1.20 -15.82
N ILE A 44 -0.42 -1.22 -14.85
CA ILE A 44 -0.26 -0.48 -13.60
C ILE A 44 0.69 -1.27 -12.69
N THR A 45 1.68 -0.60 -12.13
CA THR A 45 2.55 -1.13 -11.09
C THR A 45 2.19 -0.48 -9.76
N GLU A 46 1.86 -1.30 -8.76
CA GLU A 46 1.49 -0.81 -7.45
C GLU A 46 2.74 -0.54 -6.61
N ALA A 47 2.68 0.53 -5.82
CA ALA A 47 3.74 0.93 -4.91
C ALA A 47 3.14 1.35 -3.55
N TYR A 48 3.95 1.25 -2.51
CA TYR A 48 3.58 1.63 -1.16
C TYR A 48 4.60 2.58 -0.56
N GLY A 49 4.08 3.51 0.21
CA GLY A 49 4.89 4.41 1.00
C GLY A 49 4.06 5.39 1.80
N VAL A 50 4.75 6.17 2.59
CA VAL A 50 4.19 7.19 3.47
C VAL A 50 5.01 8.47 3.31
N THR A 51 4.40 9.62 3.57
CA THR A 51 5.06 10.94 3.42
C THR A 51 6.38 11.01 4.19
N GLU A 52 6.42 10.42 5.35
CA GLU A 52 7.58 10.37 6.25
C GLU A 52 8.77 9.54 5.71
N CYS A 53 8.54 8.79 4.62
CA CYS A 53 9.57 7.98 3.95
C CYS A 53 9.88 8.46 2.52
N ALA A 54 9.56 9.68 2.15
CA ALA A 54 9.92 10.45 0.95
C ALA A 54 9.54 9.86 -0.44
N PRO A 55 8.36 9.38 -0.71
CA PRO A 55 7.43 8.64 0.14
C PRO A 55 7.62 7.13 0.07
N ALA A 56 8.42 6.59 -0.91
CA ALA A 56 8.40 5.20 -1.32
C ALA A 56 9.13 4.26 -0.35
N ILE A 57 8.49 3.15 -0.04
CA ILE A 57 9.03 2.05 0.77
C ILE A 57 9.13 0.79 -0.08
N CYS A 58 8.06 0.41 -0.79
CA CYS A 58 8.01 -0.76 -1.66
C CYS A 58 7.48 -0.38 -3.03
N ALA A 59 7.89 -1.10 -4.06
CA ALA A 59 7.35 -0.95 -5.41
C ALA A 59 7.41 -2.25 -6.20
N ASN A 60 6.40 -2.48 -7.03
CA ASN A 60 6.48 -3.39 -8.15
C ASN A 60 7.29 -2.76 -9.29
N THR A 61 7.88 -3.58 -10.12
CA THR A 61 8.57 -3.16 -11.35
C THR A 61 7.90 -3.80 -12.57
N LYS A 62 8.20 -3.31 -13.77
CA LYS A 62 7.68 -3.95 -15.00
C LYS A 62 8.14 -5.39 -15.18
N ALA A 63 9.35 -5.69 -14.77
CA ALA A 63 9.94 -7.02 -14.91
C ALA A 63 9.46 -7.98 -13.82
N ASP A 64 8.99 -7.43 -12.69
CA ASP A 64 8.62 -8.17 -11.50
C ASP A 64 7.40 -7.50 -10.86
N ASN A 65 6.23 -7.72 -11.46
CA ASN A 65 4.95 -7.14 -11.04
C ASN A 65 4.00 -8.22 -10.55
N ARG A 66 3.62 -8.13 -9.28
CA ARG A 66 2.63 -9.01 -8.68
C ARG A 66 1.41 -8.19 -8.27
N PHE A 67 0.39 -8.22 -9.09
CA PHE A 67 -0.84 -7.46 -8.87
C PHE A 67 -1.46 -7.75 -7.51
N GLY A 68 -1.92 -6.70 -6.83
CA GLY A 68 -2.47 -6.76 -5.48
C GLY A 68 -1.42 -6.70 -4.36
N SER A 69 -0.13 -6.99 -4.67
CA SER A 69 0.98 -6.66 -3.79
C SER A 69 1.44 -5.22 -4.05
N VAL A 70 2.13 -4.65 -3.09
CA VAL A 70 2.80 -3.35 -3.28
C VAL A 70 4.27 -3.49 -3.68
N GLY A 71 4.63 -4.69 -4.16
CA GLY A 71 5.98 -4.99 -4.62
C GLY A 71 6.94 -5.37 -3.50
N ARG A 72 8.23 -5.26 -3.81
CA ARG A 72 9.31 -5.54 -2.87
C ARG A 72 9.87 -4.27 -2.27
N LEU A 73 10.55 -4.43 -1.14
CA LEU A 73 11.23 -3.33 -0.46
C LEU A 73 12.26 -2.66 -1.37
N LEU A 74 12.33 -1.34 -1.34
CA LEU A 74 13.35 -0.61 -2.08
C LEU A 74 14.73 -0.79 -1.43
N PRO A 75 15.81 -0.74 -2.23
CA PRO A 75 17.17 -0.91 -1.73
C PRO A 75 17.53 0.09 -0.62
N GLY A 76 18.25 -0.39 0.39
CA GLY A 76 18.73 0.42 1.51
C GLY A 76 17.72 0.68 2.62
N ILE A 77 16.52 0.12 2.51
CA ILE A 77 15.51 0.18 3.57
C ILE A 77 15.55 -1.12 4.37
N GLU A 78 15.60 -1.00 5.68
CA GLU A 78 15.43 -2.09 6.63
C GLU A 78 13.98 -2.13 7.10
N TRP A 79 13.49 -3.31 7.47
CA TRP A 79 12.14 -3.49 7.94
C TRP A 79 12.04 -4.51 9.07
N LYS A 80 11.03 -4.39 9.89
CA LYS A 80 10.59 -5.40 10.85
C LYS A 80 9.08 -5.39 10.96
N LEU A 81 8.50 -6.53 11.31
CA LEU A 81 7.09 -6.64 11.67
C LEU A 81 6.99 -6.89 13.18
N GLU A 82 6.19 -6.08 13.85
CA GLU A 82 5.75 -6.37 15.22
C GLU A 82 4.44 -7.14 15.17
N ALA A 83 4.42 -8.29 15.84
CA ALA A 83 3.23 -9.14 15.90
C ALA A 83 2.07 -8.40 16.55
N ILE A 84 0.86 -8.69 16.07
CA ILE A 84 -0.38 -8.18 16.64
C ILE A 84 -1.23 -9.36 17.06
N ASP A 85 -1.71 -9.34 18.30
CA ASP A 85 -2.57 -10.39 18.82
C ASP A 85 -3.80 -10.58 17.94
N GLY A 86 -4.04 -11.83 17.53
CA GLY A 86 -5.18 -12.19 16.69
C GLY A 86 -5.03 -11.86 15.20
N VAL A 87 -3.84 -11.46 14.75
CA VAL A 87 -3.52 -11.29 13.32
C VAL A 87 -2.45 -12.31 12.95
N ALA A 88 -2.87 -13.37 12.24
CA ALA A 88 -1.94 -14.38 11.73
C ALA A 88 -1.19 -13.88 10.49
N ASP A 89 0.05 -14.31 10.31
CA ASP A 89 0.88 -14.10 9.12
C ASP A 89 1.08 -12.64 8.68
N ALA A 90 0.80 -11.67 9.57
CA ALA A 90 1.00 -10.25 9.32
C ALA A 90 1.40 -9.52 10.60
N GLY A 91 1.96 -8.31 10.46
CA GLY A 91 2.37 -7.52 11.59
C GLY A 91 2.39 -6.03 11.26
N ARG A 92 2.57 -5.23 12.28
CA ARG A 92 2.75 -3.78 12.17
C ARG A 92 4.13 -3.48 11.62
N LEU A 93 4.16 -2.78 10.49
CA LEU A 93 5.40 -2.50 9.78
C LEU A 93 6.14 -1.32 10.40
N PHE A 94 7.40 -1.57 10.72
CA PHE A 94 8.41 -0.55 11.01
C PHE A 94 9.47 -0.56 9.93
N VAL A 95 9.94 0.62 9.54
CA VAL A 95 11.00 0.79 8.54
C VAL A 95 12.10 1.72 9.04
N ARG A 96 13.30 1.51 8.54
CA ARG A 96 14.47 2.34 8.79
C ARG A 96 15.27 2.44 7.50
N GLY A 97 15.72 3.63 7.16
CA GLY A 97 16.50 3.83 5.94
C GLY A 97 16.79 5.28 5.63
N PRO A 98 17.57 5.56 4.59
CA PRO A 98 17.98 6.90 4.22
C PRO A 98 16.83 7.80 3.76
N ASN A 99 15.68 7.20 3.39
CA ASN A 99 14.47 7.89 2.97
C ASN A 99 13.55 8.29 4.13
N VAL A 100 13.81 7.79 5.35
CA VAL A 100 13.02 8.17 6.53
C VAL A 100 13.34 9.61 6.91
N MET A 101 12.30 10.40 7.19
CA MET A 101 12.42 11.79 7.60
C MET A 101 13.33 11.96 8.82
N LYS A 102 13.84 13.17 9.03
CA LYS A 102 14.67 13.49 10.21
C LYS A 102 13.84 13.75 11.46
N GLY A 103 12.58 14.09 11.33
CA GLY A 103 11.69 14.36 12.44
C GLY A 103 10.47 15.19 12.05
N TYR A 104 9.59 15.39 13.02
CA TYR A 104 8.42 16.25 12.93
C TYR A 104 8.71 17.66 13.46
N LEU A 105 7.97 18.64 12.95
CA LEU A 105 8.00 20.03 13.48
C LEU A 105 7.25 20.12 14.82
N ASN A 106 6.25 19.29 15.05
CA ASN A 106 5.56 19.19 16.32
C ASN A 106 6.45 18.50 17.34
N ALA A 107 6.69 19.13 18.50
CA ALA A 107 7.63 18.66 19.51
C ALA A 107 7.25 17.29 20.09
N ASP A 108 5.98 17.12 20.48
CA ASP A 108 5.51 15.88 21.13
C ASP A 108 5.57 14.70 20.14
N ALA A 109 5.14 14.91 18.88
CA ALA A 109 5.22 13.91 17.83
C ALA A 109 6.68 13.57 17.49
N ASN A 110 7.58 14.57 17.55
CA ASN A 110 8.99 14.35 17.28
C ASN A 110 9.66 13.57 18.42
N GLU A 111 9.35 13.85 19.67
CA GLU A 111 9.85 13.09 20.80
C GLU A 111 9.46 11.62 20.70
N ALA A 112 8.19 11.33 20.43
CA ALA A 112 7.71 9.97 20.20
C ALA A 112 8.42 9.27 19.02
N PHE A 113 8.68 9.99 17.94
CA PHE A 113 9.42 9.44 16.79
C PHE A 113 10.89 9.17 17.14
N GLN A 114 11.58 10.09 17.81
CA GLN A 114 12.99 9.93 18.19
C GLN A 114 13.19 8.76 19.17
N ALA A 115 12.21 8.51 20.04
CA ALA A 115 12.22 7.38 20.98
C ALA A 115 12.27 6.01 20.28
N LEU A 116 11.88 5.93 19.00
CA LEU A 116 11.96 4.69 18.20
C LEU A 116 13.37 4.38 17.68
N GLY A 117 14.38 5.19 17.99
CA GLY A 117 15.78 4.89 17.67
C GLY A 117 16.06 4.77 16.17
N GLY A 118 15.46 5.63 15.34
CA GLY A 118 15.62 5.66 13.89
C GLY A 118 14.67 4.74 13.12
N TRP A 119 13.79 4.00 13.81
CA TRP A 119 12.68 3.30 13.19
C TRP A 119 11.49 4.23 13.00
N TYR A 120 10.81 4.09 11.88
CA TYR A 120 9.53 4.74 11.64
C TYR A 120 8.40 3.70 11.71
N ASP A 121 7.42 3.97 12.55
CA ASP A 121 6.21 3.17 12.66
C ASP A 121 5.20 3.65 11.61
N THR A 122 4.96 2.84 10.59
CA THR A 122 4.03 3.19 9.51
C THR A 122 2.57 3.17 9.94
N GLY A 123 2.25 2.45 11.01
CA GLY A 123 0.89 2.17 11.46
C GLY A 123 0.11 1.23 10.55
N ASP A 124 0.76 0.66 9.54
CA ASP A 124 0.14 -0.27 8.60
C ASP A 124 0.44 -1.72 8.97
N ILE A 125 -0.54 -2.59 8.73
CA ILE A 125 -0.43 -4.04 8.90
C ILE A 125 -0.06 -4.65 7.56
N ILE A 126 1.07 -5.33 7.54
CA ILE A 126 1.68 -5.89 6.33
C ILE A 126 1.89 -7.39 6.51
N HIS A 127 1.56 -8.13 5.48
CA HIS A 127 2.02 -9.49 5.25
C HIS A 127 3.19 -9.48 4.27
N VAL A 128 4.22 -10.28 4.52
CA VAL A 128 5.33 -10.47 3.58
C VAL A 128 5.33 -11.95 3.19
N ASP A 129 5.20 -12.21 1.90
CA ASP A 129 5.20 -13.60 1.42
C ASP A 129 6.62 -14.18 1.30
N THR A 130 6.69 -15.48 0.99
CA THR A 130 7.95 -16.22 0.87
C THR A 130 8.87 -15.70 -0.23
N ASP A 131 8.32 -15.00 -1.21
CA ASP A 131 9.06 -14.40 -2.31
C ASP A 131 9.50 -12.95 -2.00
N GLY A 132 9.14 -12.43 -0.82
CA GLY A 132 9.50 -11.10 -0.34
C GLY A 132 8.62 -9.98 -0.87
N TYR A 133 7.40 -10.28 -1.35
CA TYR A 133 6.42 -9.26 -1.70
C TYR A 133 5.64 -8.82 -0.48
N PHE A 134 5.39 -7.51 -0.42
CA PHE A 134 4.63 -6.86 0.65
C PHE A 134 3.16 -6.73 0.25
N TRP A 135 2.25 -7.08 1.18
CA TRP A 135 0.81 -7.06 1.00
C TRP A 135 0.17 -6.25 2.12
N VAL A 136 -0.46 -5.13 1.77
CA VAL A 136 -1.14 -4.28 2.75
C VAL A 136 -2.43 -4.96 3.19
N ARG A 137 -2.56 -5.20 4.51
CA ARG A 137 -3.77 -5.78 5.13
C ARG A 137 -4.70 -4.70 5.69
N GLY A 138 -4.19 -3.50 5.91
CA GLY A 138 -4.93 -2.34 6.39
C GLY A 138 -4.14 -1.52 7.41
N ARG A 139 -4.80 -0.54 8.00
CA ARG A 139 -4.26 0.29 9.07
C ARG A 139 -4.50 -0.35 10.43
N ALA A 140 -3.53 -0.32 11.34
CA ALA A 140 -3.67 -0.85 12.70
C ALA A 140 -4.89 -0.26 13.43
N LYS A 141 -5.16 1.04 13.23
CA LYS A 141 -6.33 1.74 13.79
C LYS A 141 -7.68 1.32 13.16
N ARG A 142 -7.66 0.55 12.07
CA ARG A 142 -8.85 0.03 11.38
C ARG A 142 -9.08 -1.45 11.63
N PHE A 143 -8.50 -2.00 12.67
CA PHE A 143 -8.83 -3.32 13.18
C PHE A 143 -9.69 -3.17 14.43
N ALA A 144 -10.77 -3.92 14.49
CA ALA A 144 -11.66 -3.99 15.65
C ALA A 144 -11.53 -5.36 16.33
N LYS A 145 -11.48 -5.39 17.66
CA LYS A 145 -11.51 -6.65 18.40
C LYS A 145 -12.97 -7.06 18.64
N VAL A 146 -13.39 -8.15 17.99
CA VAL A 146 -14.75 -8.68 18.09
C VAL A 146 -14.66 -10.08 18.71
N SER A 147 -15.21 -10.27 19.88
CA SER A 147 -15.20 -11.57 20.60
C SER A 147 -13.81 -12.21 20.75
N GLY A 148 -12.76 -11.38 20.87
CA GLY A 148 -11.38 -11.84 21.03
C GLY A 148 -10.57 -11.91 19.74
N GLU A 149 -11.22 -11.82 18.57
CA GLU A 149 -10.57 -11.84 17.26
C GLU A 149 -10.39 -10.43 16.69
N MET A 150 -9.27 -10.20 16.01
CA MET A 150 -9.00 -8.95 15.30
C MET A 150 -9.59 -8.99 13.89
N VAL A 151 -10.60 -8.16 13.68
CA VAL A 151 -11.30 -8.05 12.39
C VAL A 151 -10.83 -6.80 11.65
N SER A 152 -10.31 -6.97 10.44
CA SER A 152 -9.97 -5.85 9.56
C SER A 152 -11.25 -5.23 9.00
N LEU A 153 -11.53 -3.97 9.35
CA LEU A 153 -12.66 -3.23 8.79
C LEU A 153 -12.51 -3.06 7.26
N THR A 154 -11.30 -2.93 6.77
CA THR A 154 -11.03 -2.88 5.31
C THR A 154 -11.43 -4.19 4.62
N ALA A 155 -11.12 -5.35 5.22
CA ALA A 155 -11.52 -6.64 4.65
C ALA A 155 -13.05 -6.82 4.65
N VAL A 156 -13.73 -6.33 5.68
CA VAL A 156 -15.20 -6.33 5.73
C VAL A 156 -15.79 -5.42 4.64
N GLU A 157 -15.24 -4.23 4.46
CA GLU A 157 -15.66 -3.29 3.41
C GLU A 157 -15.45 -3.88 2.00
N ASP A 158 -14.29 -4.50 1.75
CA ASP A 158 -13.99 -5.18 0.47
C ASP A 158 -14.99 -6.32 0.19
N ALA A 159 -15.32 -7.12 1.22
CA ALA A 159 -16.30 -8.21 1.11
C ALA A 159 -17.71 -7.69 0.83
N LEU A 160 -18.13 -6.62 1.51
CA LEU A 160 -19.44 -5.98 1.29
C LEU A 160 -19.52 -5.35 -0.10
N ALA A 161 -18.49 -4.66 -0.55
CA ALA A 161 -18.43 -4.08 -1.90
C ALA A 161 -18.52 -5.17 -2.98
N GLY A 162 -17.91 -6.33 -2.76
CA GLY A 162 -18.01 -7.50 -3.64
C GLY A 162 -19.42 -8.13 -3.65
N ALA A 163 -20.07 -8.18 -2.50
CA ALA A 163 -21.42 -8.74 -2.36
C ALA A 163 -22.52 -7.79 -2.86
N PHE A 164 -22.29 -6.48 -2.75
CA PHE A 164 -23.26 -5.43 -3.10
C PHE A 164 -22.65 -4.37 -4.04
N PRO A 165 -22.30 -4.74 -5.29
CA PRO A 165 -21.56 -3.85 -6.20
C PRO A 165 -22.31 -2.57 -6.59
N GLN A 166 -23.61 -2.50 -6.38
CA GLN A 166 -24.45 -1.34 -6.68
C GLN A 166 -24.46 -0.26 -5.57
N HIS A 167 -23.82 -0.50 -4.44
CA HIS A 167 -23.74 0.40 -3.30
C HIS A 167 -22.31 0.88 -3.00
N GLY A 168 -21.36 0.55 -3.86
CA GLY A 168 -19.95 0.91 -3.72
C GLY A 168 -19.58 2.14 -4.56
N GLU A 169 -20.15 3.33 -4.26
CA GLU A 169 -19.65 4.62 -4.72
C GLU A 169 -19.07 5.43 -3.54
#